data_d0e0169cbae55556872fd8c319b46a61
#
_entry.id   d0e0169cbae55556872fd8c319b46a61
#
_cell.length_a   1.000
_cell.length_b   1.000
_cell.length_c   1.000
_cell.angle_alpha   90.00
_cell.angle_beta   90.00
_cell.angle_gamma   90.00
#
_symmetry.space_group_name_H-M   'P 1'
#
loop_
_entity.id
_entity.type
_entity.pdbx_description
1 polymer ?
#
loop_
_entity_poly.entity_id
_entity_poly.type
_entity_poly.pdbx_seq_one_letter_code
_entity_poly.pdbx_strand_id
1 'polypeptide(L)'
;MNKSNAVSQNDTTKHIFVTGGVVSSLGKGLTAASLGNLLTARGLHVVMQKLDPYLNVDPGTMNPFQHGEVFVTDDGAETDLDIGHYERFLDINLSQAANVTTGQIYSEVIAKERRGEYLGDTVQVIPHITDEIKRRMRLQATEEPRPDVIITEVGGTVGDIESQPFIEAARQLRHELGRRNVFFVHVSLVPFMGASGEQKTKPTQHSVAALRSIGIQPDALVLRSDRPVTEANKRKIALMCDVEEEGVINTVDVPSIYLIPSMLNNQGLDSYIIDQLGLEAGEVDWSGESGWNTLLDAVAEPKHEVNIGLVGKYIDLPDAYLSVTEALRAGGFANQTKVNLSWIPSDDCETPEGAAKALAGLDGICVPGGFGIRGIEGKLGALKFARENKIPTLGLCLGLQTMVIEYARNEAGLAGASSTEFDENTEFPVIATMAEQVDIIASGDMGGTMRLGEYEAALAPGSLAAEVYGSELITERHRHRYEVNNRYRDQIAEAGLVFSGTSPNGDLVEFVELPREVHPYYIATQAHPELRSRPNRAHPLFRGLVAAALERHDATKLFAENGAESVVAD
;
A
#
# COMPACT_ATOMS: atom_id res chain seq x y z
N MET A 1 -2.49 1.07 -51.81
CA MET A 1 -1.76 2.28 -51.36
C MET A 1 -2.54 2.90 -50.20
N ASN A 2 -2.31 2.40 -48.98
CA ASN A 2 -2.86 3.00 -47.77
C ASN A 2 -1.92 4.12 -47.35
N LYS A 3 -2.44 5.35 -47.32
CA LYS A 3 -1.76 6.48 -46.69
C LYS A 3 -1.70 6.17 -45.21
N SER A 4 -0.52 5.85 -44.70
CA SER A 4 -0.25 5.89 -43.26
C SER A 4 -0.50 7.32 -42.80
N ASN A 5 -1.53 7.54 -42.00
CA ASN A 5 -1.65 8.75 -41.19
C ASN A 5 -0.40 8.79 -40.28
N ALA A 6 0.51 9.69 -40.58
CA ALA A 6 1.59 10.03 -39.68
C ALA A 6 0.92 10.69 -38.47
N VAL A 7 0.77 9.93 -37.40
CA VAL A 7 0.44 10.46 -36.06
C VAL A 7 1.53 11.50 -35.74
N SER A 8 1.16 12.69 -35.40
CA SER A 8 2.13 13.73 -35.01
C SER A 8 2.98 13.17 -33.85
N GLN A 9 4.28 13.45 -33.83
CA GLN A 9 5.22 12.89 -32.84
C GLN A 9 4.86 13.27 -31.39
N ASN A 10 3.99 14.27 -31.18
CA ASN A 10 3.51 14.73 -29.87
C ASN A 10 2.24 14.02 -29.36
N ASP A 11 1.67 13.10 -30.13
CA ASP A 11 0.36 12.49 -29.84
C ASP A 11 0.47 11.05 -29.29
N THR A 12 1.65 10.62 -28.84
CA THR A 12 1.90 9.25 -28.41
C THR A 12 2.27 9.20 -26.93
N THR A 13 1.50 8.47 -26.13
CA THR A 13 1.86 8.16 -24.72
C THR A 13 3.27 7.59 -24.66
N LYS A 14 4.10 8.09 -23.74
CA LYS A 14 5.47 7.62 -23.51
C LYS A 14 5.46 6.47 -22.50
N HIS A 15 6.38 5.53 -22.66
CA HIS A 15 6.54 4.40 -21.74
C HIS A 15 7.89 4.44 -21.06
N ILE A 16 7.90 4.41 -19.73
CA ILE A 16 9.10 4.29 -18.92
C ILE A 16 9.07 2.92 -18.23
N PHE A 17 10.03 2.06 -18.54
CA PHE A 17 10.18 0.78 -17.87
C PHE A 17 11.20 0.85 -16.76
N VAL A 18 10.80 0.48 -15.54
CA VAL A 18 11.70 0.37 -14.38
C VAL A 18 12.02 -1.11 -14.18
N THR A 19 13.27 -1.47 -14.41
CA THR A 19 13.80 -2.83 -14.24
C THR A 19 14.79 -2.85 -13.09
N GLY A 20 15.11 -4.02 -12.55
CA GLY A 20 16.13 -4.12 -11.51
C GLY A 20 16.91 -5.41 -11.56
N GLY A 21 18.08 -5.38 -10.99
CA GLY A 21 18.96 -6.53 -10.93
C GLY A 21 19.78 -6.59 -9.65
N VAL A 22 20.60 -7.62 -9.51
CA VAL A 22 21.44 -7.97 -8.37
C VAL A 22 20.69 -8.67 -7.24
N VAL A 23 19.66 -8.04 -6.65
CA VAL A 23 18.86 -8.59 -5.53
C VAL A 23 17.40 -8.14 -5.62
N SER A 24 16.51 -8.89 -4.98
CA SER A 24 15.12 -8.48 -4.73
C SER A 24 15.07 -7.32 -3.70
N SER A 25 13.91 -6.69 -3.55
CA SER A 25 13.68 -5.59 -2.58
C SER A 25 14.66 -4.41 -2.73
N LEU A 26 15.14 -4.16 -3.94
CA LEU A 26 16.12 -3.11 -4.25
C LEU A 26 15.49 -1.70 -4.27
N GLY A 27 14.17 -1.60 -4.19
CA GLY A 27 13.43 -0.33 -4.22
C GLY A 27 13.03 0.12 -5.63
N LYS A 28 12.76 -0.82 -6.55
CA LYS A 28 12.18 -0.53 -7.87
C LYS A 28 10.86 0.22 -7.77
N GLY A 29 9.93 -0.29 -6.93
CA GLY A 29 8.62 0.32 -6.70
C GLY A 29 8.71 1.74 -6.19
N LEU A 30 9.55 1.97 -5.19
CA LEU A 30 9.80 3.33 -4.66
C LEU A 30 10.47 4.26 -5.68
N THR A 31 11.37 3.74 -6.51
CA THR A 31 11.98 4.52 -7.60
C THR A 31 10.94 4.89 -8.65
N ALA A 32 10.10 3.93 -9.06
CA ALA A 32 9.01 4.15 -10.02
C ALA A 32 7.97 5.15 -9.48
N ALA A 33 7.51 4.97 -8.24
CA ALA A 33 6.57 5.86 -7.57
C ALA A 33 7.12 7.29 -7.42
N SER A 34 8.40 7.42 -7.02
CA SER A 34 9.08 8.71 -6.87
C SER A 34 9.25 9.44 -8.19
N LEU A 35 9.58 8.71 -9.27
CA LEU A 35 9.62 9.26 -10.61
C LEU A 35 8.23 9.69 -11.08
N GLY A 36 7.20 8.89 -10.79
CA GLY A 36 5.81 9.24 -11.06
C GLY A 36 5.40 10.54 -10.39
N ASN A 37 5.70 10.70 -9.09
CA ASN A 37 5.46 11.93 -8.34
C ASN A 37 6.15 13.15 -9.01
N LEU A 38 7.42 13.01 -9.37
CA LEU A 38 8.19 14.08 -10.02
C LEU A 38 7.58 14.52 -11.35
N LEU A 39 7.24 13.57 -12.22
CA LEU A 39 6.67 13.88 -13.53
C LEU A 39 5.26 14.49 -13.39
N THR A 40 4.47 14.02 -12.41
CA THR A 40 3.17 14.63 -12.08
C THR A 40 3.34 16.06 -11.57
N ALA A 41 4.34 16.32 -10.70
CA ALA A 41 4.66 17.67 -10.21
C ALA A 41 5.14 18.61 -11.33
N ARG A 42 5.58 18.08 -12.46
CA ARG A 42 5.90 18.86 -13.67
C ARG A 42 4.69 19.07 -14.60
N GLY A 43 3.50 18.68 -14.17
CA GLY A 43 2.24 18.89 -14.90
C GLY A 43 1.91 17.80 -15.92
N LEU A 44 2.61 16.66 -15.92
CA LEU A 44 2.32 15.53 -16.79
C LEU A 44 1.25 14.62 -16.18
N HIS A 45 0.36 14.10 -17.03
CA HIS A 45 -0.56 13.05 -16.63
C HIS A 45 0.16 11.69 -16.65
N VAL A 46 0.44 11.16 -15.47
CA VAL A 46 1.20 9.92 -15.28
C VAL A 46 0.31 8.83 -14.71
N VAL A 47 0.38 7.64 -15.29
CA VAL A 47 -0.21 6.42 -14.73
C VAL A 47 0.87 5.37 -14.47
N MET A 48 0.59 4.47 -13.52
CA MET A 48 1.54 3.47 -13.07
C MET A 48 1.06 2.07 -13.43
N GLN A 49 2.01 1.16 -13.67
CA GLN A 49 1.73 -0.24 -13.93
C GLN A 49 2.78 -1.14 -13.28
N LYS A 50 2.35 -2.26 -12.74
CA LYS A 50 3.17 -3.33 -12.18
C LYS A 50 3.01 -4.61 -12.99
N LEU A 51 4.13 -5.23 -13.36
CA LEU A 51 4.18 -6.54 -13.99
C LEU A 51 4.81 -7.53 -13.02
N ASP A 52 4.03 -8.50 -12.56
CA ASP A 52 4.47 -9.49 -11.57
C ASP A 52 4.72 -10.85 -12.21
N PRO A 53 5.94 -11.40 -12.08
CA PRO A 53 6.33 -12.62 -12.80
C PRO A 53 5.83 -13.92 -12.15
N TYR A 54 5.06 -13.87 -11.06
CA TYR A 54 4.52 -15.09 -10.44
C TYR A 54 3.31 -15.65 -11.20
N LEU A 55 3.05 -16.96 -11.04
CA LEU A 55 1.97 -17.69 -11.71
C LEU A 55 0.60 -17.54 -11.05
N ASN A 56 0.51 -16.92 -9.90
CA ASN A 56 -0.77 -16.61 -9.28
C ASN A 56 -1.54 -15.61 -10.16
N VAL A 57 -2.85 -15.80 -10.28
CA VAL A 57 -3.71 -14.86 -11.03
C VAL A 57 -3.76 -13.51 -10.33
N ASP A 58 -3.82 -13.54 -9.00
CA ASP A 58 -3.74 -12.40 -8.11
C ASP A 58 -3.08 -12.81 -6.78
N PRO A 59 -2.71 -11.86 -5.89
CA PRO A 59 -2.11 -12.18 -4.59
C PRO A 59 -3.14 -12.55 -3.52
N GLY A 60 -4.44 -12.55 -3.80
CA GLY A 60 -5.51 -12.69 -2.81
C GLY A 60 -5.44 -13.95 -1.94
N THR A 61 -4.89 -15.05 -2.48
CA THR A 61 -4.71 -16.31 -1.77
C THR A 61 -3.27 -16.52 -1.26
N MET A 62 -2.38 -15.56 -1.47
CA MET A 62 -0.98 -15.68 -1.04
C MET A 62 -0.84 -15.48 0.48
N ASN A 63 0.18 -16.11 1.03
CA ASN A 63 0.53 -15.94 2.45
C ASN A 63 1.16 -14.56 2.68
N PRO A 64 0.61 -13.71 3.56
CA PRO A 64 1.17 -12.39 3.87
C PRO A 64 2.64 -12.43 4.36
N PHE A 65 3.08 -13.51 4.99
CA PHE A 65 4.48 -13.69 5.39
C PHE A 65 5.46 -13.86 4.22
N GLN A 66 4.96 -14.20 3.03
CA GLN A 66 5.81 -14.37 1.83
C GLN A 66 5.68 -13.21 0.87
N HIS A 67 4.51 -12.59 0.79
CA HIS A 67 4.18 -11.60 -0.23
C HIS A 67 3.99 -10.18 0.31
N GLY A 68 3.76 -10.02 1.61
CA GLY A 68 3.32 -8.75 2.21
C GLY A 68 1.81 -8.59 2.17
N GLU A 69 1.33 -7.35 2.30
CA GLU A 69 -0.11 -7.06 2.24
C GLU A 69 -0.67 -7.26 0.83
N VAL A 70 -1.95 -7.58 0.76
CA VAL A 70 -2.73 -7.53 -0.48
C VAL A 70 -3.40 -6.17 -0.56
N PHE A 71 -3.03 -5.36 -1.55
CA PHE A 71 -3.63 -4.06 -1.78
C PHE A 71 -4.86 -4.20 -2.67
N VAL A 72 -5.99 -3.56 -2.30
CA VAL A 72 -7.24 -3.63 -3.06
C VAL A 72 -7.54 -2.28 -3.69
N THR A 73 -7.83 -2.29 -4.99
CA THR A 73 -8.22 -1.10 -5.75
C THR A 73 -9.72 -0.80 -5.63
N ASP A 74 -10.18 0.37 -6.08
CA ASP A 74 -11.60 0.75 -6.03
C ASP A 74 -12.50 -0.22 -6.83
N ASP A 75 -12.00 -0.74 -7.96
CA ASP A 75 -12.70 -1.73 -8.80
C ASP A 75 -12.61 -3.18 -8.28
N GLY A 76 -12.06 -3.39 -7.08
CA GLY A 76 -12.04 -4.66 -6.38
C GLY A 76 -10.91 -5.62 -6.79
N ALA A 77 -9.92 -5.16 -7.51
CA ALA A 77 -8.77 -6.00 -7.81
C ALA A 77 -7.88 -6.18 -6.57
N GLU A 78 -7.53 -7.44 -6.27
CA GLU A 78 -6.47 -7.79 -5.31
C GLU A 78 -5.12 -7.68 -6.02
N THR A 79 -4.23 -6.84 -5.51
CA THR A 79 -3.00 -6.45 -6.21
C THR A 79 -1.78 -6.49 -5.30
N ASP A 80 -0.60 -6.38 -5.90
CA ASP A 80 0.67 -6.24 -5.20
C ASP A 80 0.74 -4.96 -4.36
N LEU A 81 1.49 -4.99 -3.26
CA LEU A 81 1.65 -3.86 -2.33
C LEU A 81 2.28 -2.61 -2.99
N ASP A 82 3.05 -2.77 -4.07
CA ASP A 82 3.63 -1.63 -4.79
C ASP A 82 2.57 -0.71 -5.40
N ILE A 83 1.36 -1.23 -5.72
CA ILE A 83 0.23 -0.42 -6.16
C ILE A 83 -0.12 0.62 -5.09
N GLY A 84 -0.07 0.26 -3.82
CA GLY A 84 -0.22 1.19 -2.70
C GLY A 84 0.85 2.28 -2.68
N HIS A 85 2.10 1.96 -2.97
CA HIS A 85 3.15 2.98 -3.12
C HIS A 85 2.84 3.95 -4.26
N TYR A 86 2.40 3.45 -5.42
CA TYR A 86 2.05 4.32 -6.55
C TYR A 86 0.93 5.27 -6.21
N GLU A 87 -0.16 4.76 -5.62
CA GLU A 87 -1.30 5.59 -5.21
C GLU A 87 -0.91 6.64 -4.17
N ARG A 88 -0.06 6.29 -3.19
CA ARG A 88 0.40 7.21 -2.16
C ARG A 88 1.30 8.32 -2.70
N PHE A 89 2.18 8.01 -3.67
CA PHE A 89 3.13 8.98 -4.20
C PHE A 89 2.51 9.93 -5.23
N LEU A 90 1.53 9.46 -6.01
CA LEU A 90 0.90 10.25 -7.07
C LEU A 90 -0.45 10.87 -6.64
N ASP A 91 -0.98 10.48 -5.48
CA ASP A 91 -2.34 10.85 -5.00
C ASP A 91 -3.43 10.53 -6.04
N ILE A 92 -3.36 9.35 -6.63
CA ILE A 92 -4.33 8.82 -7.60
C ILE A 92 -4.95 7.52 -7.08
N ASN A 93 -6.05 7.09 -7.71
CA ASN A 93 -6.59 5.74 -7.53
C ASN A 93 -6.31 4.94 -8.80
N LEU A 94 -5.77 3.75 -8.63
CA LEU A 94 -5.46 2.83 -9.71
C LEU A 94 -6.56 1.76 -9.86
N SER A 95 -6.62 1.14 -11.02
CA SER A 95 -7.56 0.06 -11.36
C SER A 95 -6.84 -1.27 -11.57
N GLN A 96 -7.61 -2.32 -11.82
CA GLN A 96 -7.10 -3.64 -12.19
C GLN A 96 -6.06 -3.60 -13.34
N ALA A 97 -6.17 -2.63 -14.24
CA ALA A 97 -5.24 -2.46 -15.36
C ALA A 97 -3.80 -2.15 -14.90
N ALA A 98 -3.64 -1.66 -13.67
CA ALA A 98 -2.33 -1.32 -13.11
C ALA A 98 -1.51 -2.53 -12.64
N ASN A 99 -2.13 -3.70 -12.40
CA ASN A 99 -1.41 -4.89 -11.95
C ASN A 99 -1.62 -6.07 -12.90
N VAL A 100 -0.54 -6.55 -13.50
CA VAL A 100 -0.56 -7.64 -14.47
C VAL A 100 0.36 -8.76 -14.01
N THR A 101 -0.19 -9.97 -13.83
CA THR A 101 0.56 -11.15 -13.41
C THR A 101 0.81 -12.12 -14.58
N THR A 102 1.83 -12.94 -14.46
CA THR A 102 2.06 -14.06 -15.42
C THR A 102 0.83 -14.97 -15.46
N GLY A 103 0.19 -15.25 -14.31
CA GLY A 103 -1.02 -16.07 -14.24
C GLY A 103 -2.16 -15.52 -15.09
N GLN A 104 -2.43 -14.23 -15.02
CA GLN A 104 -3.45 -13.57 -15.84
C GLN A 104 -3.14 -13.69 -17.34
N ILE A 105 -1.89 -13.42 -17.73
CA ILE A 105 -1.46 -13.48 -19.14
C ILE A 105 -1.63 -14.91 -19.70
N TYR A 106 -1.11 -15.93 -19.00
CA TYR A 106 -1.19 -17.30 -19.46
C TYR A 106 -2.63 -17.82 -19.48
N SER A 107 -3.42 -17.51 -18.47
CA SER A 107 -4.84 -17.88 -18.41
C SER A 107 -5.62 -17.33 -19.61
N GLU A 108 -5.40 -16.06 -19.98
CA GLU A 108 -6.08 -15.44 -21.12
C GLU A 108 -5.64 -16.06 -22.45
N VAL A 109 -4.34 -16.29 -22.65
CA VAL A 109 -3.83 -16.91 -23.89
C VAL A 109 -4.30 -18.35 -24.02
N ILE A 110 -4.29 -19.13 -22.93
CA ILE A 110 -4.81 -20.52 -22.93
C ILE A 110 -6.32 -20.52 -23.19
N ALA A 111 -7.08 -19.61 -22.58
CA ALA A 111 -8.51 -19.49 -22.84
C ALA A 111 -8.81 -19.15 -24.32
N LYS A 112 -8.06 -18.25 -24.94
CA LYS A 112 -8.16 -17.94 -26.38
C LYS A 112 -7.83 -19.14 -27.24
N GLU A 113 -6.79 -19.89 -26.90
CA GLU A 113 -6.43 -21.14 -27.60
C GLU A 113 -7.60 -22.13 -27.55
N ARG A 114 -8.16 -22.39 -26.35
CA ARG A 114 -9.29 -23.31 -26.17
C ARG A 114 -10.54 -22.89 -26.92
N ARG A 115 -10.77 -21.59 -27.14
CA ARG A 115 -11.85 -21.07 -27.98
C ARG A 115 -11.56 -21.08 -29.47
N GLY A 116 -10.34 -21.49 -29.91
CA GLY A 116 -9.93 -21.56 -31.30
C GLY A 116 -9.61 -20.20 -31.96
N GLU A 117 -9.35 -19.17 -31.16
CA GLU A 117 -9.09 -17.82 -31.69
C GLU A 117 -7.78 -17.70 -32.47
N TYR A 118 -6.86 -18.65 -32.31
CA TYR A 118 -5.60 -18.73 -33.06
C TYR A 118 -5.69 -19.55 -34.33
N LEU A 119 -6.90 -19.97 -34.77
CA LEU A 119 -7.19 -20.61 -36.06
C LEU A 119 -6.31 -21.84 -36.37
N GLY A 120 -5.82 -22.55 -35.36
CA GLY A 120 -4.99 -23.75 -35.49
C GLY A 120 -3.49 -23.49 -35.52
N ASP A 121 -3.04 -22.24 -35.31
CA ASP A 121 -1.62 -21.92 -35.19
C ASP A 121 -1.02 -22.57 -33.94
N THR A 122 0.27 -22.87 -33.98
CA THR A 122 1.03 -23.29 -32.79
C THR A 122 1.23 -22.10 -31.84
N VAL A 123 0.56 -22.11 -30.71
CA VAL A 123 0.67 -21.04 -29.70
C VAL A 123 2.00 -21.16 -28.93
N GLN A 124 2.78 -20.10 -28.90
CA GLN A 124 4.13 -20.03 -28.29
C GLN A 124 4.29 -18.81 -27.42
N VAL A 125 5.36 -18.78 -26.61
CA VAL A 125 5.67 -17.59 -25.78
C VAL A 125 5.86 -16.36 -26.67
N ILE A 126 6.63 -16.48 -27.74
CA ILE A 126 6.74 -15.47 -28.80
C ILE A 126 6.04 -16.02 -30.04
N PRO A 127 5.04 -15.33 -30.60
CA PRO A 127 4.58 -13.98 -30.23
C PRO A 127 3.41 -13.94 -29.23
N HIS A 128 2.69 -15.03 -28.95
CA HIS A 128 1.35 -14.99 -28.37
C HIS A 128 1.32 -14.47 -26.92
N ILE A 129 2.22 -14.95 -26.06
CA ILE A 129 2.35 -14.43 -24.68
C ILE A 129 2.89 -13.00 -24.71
N THR A 130 3.93 -12.72 -25.51
CA THR A 130 4.50 -11.36 -25.58
C THR A 130 3.53 -10.35 -26.17
N ASP A 131 2.67 -10.73 -27.12
CA ASP A 131 1.65 -9.85 -27.68
C ASP A 131 0.55 -9.53 -26.66
N GLU A 132 0.12 -10.51 -25.85
CA GLU A 132 -0.83 -10.26 -24.75
C GLU A 132 -0.20 -9.35 -23.68
N ILE A 133 1.07 -9.54 -23.33
CA ILE A 133 1.79 -8.65 -22.41
C ILE A 133 1.83 -7.22 -22.97
N LYS A 134 2.22 -7.04 -24.25
CA LYS A 134 2.25 -5.72 -24.90
C LYS A 134 0.87 -5.08 -24.96
N ARG A 135 -0.18 -5.87 -25.19
CA ARG A 135 -1.56 -5.39 -25.14
C ARG A 135 -1.90 -4.82 -23.75
N ARG A 136 -1.52 -5.53 -22.68
CA ARG A 136 -1.72 -5.06 -21.31
C ARG A 136 -0.88 -3.82 -20.99
N MET A 137 0.39 -3.76 -21.44
CA MET A 137 1.25 -2.57 -21.29
C MET A 137 0.65 -1.31 -21.92
N ARG A 138 -0.12 -1.46 -22.99
CA ARG A 138 -0.74 -0.34 -23.74
C ARG A 138 -2.15 -0.01 -23.28
N LEU A 139 -2.77 -0.84 -22.44
CA LEU A 139 -4.19 -0.72 -22.13
C LEU A 139 -4.53 0.66 -21.54
N GLN A 140 -3.76 1.12 -20.58
CA GLN A 140 -3.96 2.43 -19.95
C GLN A 140 -3.74 3.62 -20.91
N ALA A 141 -3.00 3.45 -22.01
CA ALA A 141 -2.85 4.49 -23.04
C ALA A 141 -4.15 4.75 -23.83
N THR A 142 -5.18 3.91 -23.65
CA THR A 142 -6.49 4.06 -24.28
C THR A 142 -7.53 4.70 -23.38
N GLU A 143 -7.17 5.03 -22.13
CA GLU A 143 -8.05 5.68 -21.16
C GLU A 143 -8.20 7.17 -21.46
N GLU A 144 -9.29 7.78 -20.98
CA GLU A 144 -9.55 9.21 -21.10
C GLU A 144 -9.66 9.84 -19.70
N PRO A 145 -8.91 10.88 -19.37
CA PRO A 145 -7.94 11.57 -20.25
C PRO A 145 -6.70 10.69 -20.52
N ARG A 146 -6.20 10.74 -21.74
CA ARG A 146 -5.04 9.96 -22.16
C ARG A 146 -3.79 10.35 -21.37
N PRO A 147 -3.05 9.39 -20.80
CA PRO A 147 -1.81 9.69 -20.09
C PRO A 147 -0.68 10.14 -21.03
N ASP A 148 0.10 11.11 -20.57
CA ASP A 148 1.36 11.50 -21.23
C ASP A 148 2.42 10.43 -21.07
N VAL A 149 2.46 9.80 -19.86
CA VAL A 149 3.47 8.81 -19.49
C VAL A 149 2.83 7.63 -18.76
N ILE A 150 3.22 6.42 -19.15
CA ILE A 150 2.97 5.19 -18.39
C ILE A 150 4.32 4.72 -17.82
N ILE A 151 4.43 4.64 -16.50
CA ILE A 151 5.59 4.06 -15.83
C ILE A 151 5.26 2.61 -15.47
N THR A 152 5.97 1.67 -16.07
CA THR A 152 5.78 0.23 -15.86
C THR A 152 6.96 -0.34 -15.08
N GLU A 153 6.71 -0.80 -13.85
CA GLU A 153 7.69 -1.56 -13.10
C GLU A 153 7.65 -3.03 -13.52
N VAL A 154 8.82 -3.58 -13.88
CA VAL A 154 8.97 -5.00 -14.14
C VAL A 154 9.44 -5.71 -12.88
N GLY A 155 8.57 -6.55 -12.31
CA GLY A 155 8.86 -7.37 -11.14
C GLY A 155 9.94 -8.41 -11.39
N GLY A 156 10.48 -8.96 -10.31
CA GLY A 156 11.59 -9.90 -10.36
C GLY A 156 12.95 -9.24 -10.62
N THR A 157 13.96 -10.07 -10.88
CA THR A 157 15.35 -9.66 -11.11
C THR A 157 15.72 -9.94 -12.57
N VAL A 158 16.39 -8.99 -13.22
CA VAL A 158 16.89 -9.20 -14.60
C VAL A 158 17.88 -10.36 -14.61
N GLY A 159 17.58 -11.37 -15.45
CA GLY A 159 18.31 -12.63 -15.52
C GLY A 159 17.51 -13.82 -14.99
N ASP A 160 16.49 -13.59 -14.17
CA ASP A 160 15.59 -14.64 -13.71
C ASP A 160 14.63 -15.05 -14.82
N ILE A 161 14.35 -16.35 -14.87
CA ILE A 161 13.55 -16.97 -15.96
C ILE A 161 12.12 -16.44 -15.98
N GLU A 162 11.58 -16.14 -14.81
CA GLU A 162 10.19 -15.72 -14.61
C GLU A 162 9.92 -14.35 -15.24
N SER A 163 10.89 -13.43 -15.19
CA SER A 163 10.73 -12.06 -15.72
C SER A 163 11.01 -11.95 -17.21
N GLN A 164 11.62 -12.96 -17.84
CA GLN A 164 12.04 -12.91 -19.24
C GLN A 164 10.93 -12.56 -20.24
N PRO A 165 9.70 -13.14 -20.17
CA PRO A 165 8.64 -12.79 -21.12
C PRO A 165 8.23 -11.30 -21.04
N PHE A 166 8.21 -10.71 -19.84
CA PHE A 166 7.91 -9.29 -19.65
C PHE A 166 9.01 -8.39 -20.21
N ILE A 167 10.28 -8.73 -19.94
CA ILE A 167 11.42 -7.97 -20.46
C ILE A 167 11.48 -8.07 -22.00
N GLU A 168 11.22 -9.25 -22.56
CA GLU A 168 11.16 -9.44 -24.02
C GLU A 168 10.01 -8.63 -24.64
N ALA A 169 8.83 -8.62 -24.01
CA ALA A 169 7.70 -7.81 -24.47
C ALA A 169 8.03 -6.30 -24.43
N ALA A 170 8.69 -5.82 -23.37
CA ALA A 170 9.15 -4.43 -23.27
C ALA A 170 10.17 -4.07 -24.36
N ARG A 171 11.10 -5.00 -24.68
CA ARG A 171 12.04 -4.86 -25.79
C ARG A 171 11.33 -4.73 -27.13
N GLN A 172 10.33 -5.59 -27.37
CA GLN A 172 9.52 -5.55 -28.59
C GLN A 172 8.73 -4.23 -28.66
N LEU A 173 8.15 -3.78 -27.54
CA LEU A 173 7.41 -2.52 -27.48
C LEU A 173 8.30 -1.33 -27.87
N ARG A 174 9.56 -1.28 -27.38
CA ARG A 174 10.54 -0.26 -27.80
C ARG A 174 10.83 -0.30 -29.30
N HIS A 175 10.88 -1.49 -29.90
CA HIS A 175 11.06 -1.64 -31.33
C HIS A 175 9.85 -1.12 -32.13
N GLU A 176 8.63 -1.39 -31.65
CA GLU A 176 7.38 -0.99 -32.30
C GLU A 176 7.11 0.51 -32.19
N LEU A 177 7.30 1.10 -31.01
CA LEU A 177 7.00 2.52 -30.74
C LEU A 177 8.16 3.45 -31.08
N GLY A 178 9.38 2.92 -31.18
CA GLY A 178 10.60 3.69 -31.40
C GLY A 178 11.22 4.21 -30.09
N ARG A 179 12.54 4.45 -30.15
CA ARG A 179 13.36 4.83 -28.99
C ARG A 179 12.94 6.13 -28.29
N ARG A 180 12.34 7.07 -29.01
CA ARG A 180 11.86 8.34 -28.45
C ARG A 180 10.56 8.23 -27.65
N ASN A 181 9.93 7.05 -27.66
CA ASN A 181 8.67 6.80 -26.95
C ASN A 181 8.83 5.79 -25.81
N VAL A 182 10.02 5.19 -25.65
CA VAL A 182 10.27 4.16 -24.63
C VAL A 182 11.62 4.41 -23.98
N PHE A 183 11.63 4.51 -22.65
CA PHE A 183 12.80 4.77 -21.82
C PHE A 183 12.98 3.66 -20.78
N PHE A 184 14.20 3.19 -20.55
CA PHE A 184 14.51 2.17 -19.56
C PHE A 184 15.35 2.72 -18.42
N VAL A 185 14.78 2.71 -17.21
CA VAL A 185 15.49 2.94 -15.95
C VAL A 185 15.87 1.59 -15.36
N HIS A 186 17.14 1.39 -15.05
CA HIS A 186 17.59 0.16 -14.40
C HIS A 186 18.13 0.44 -13.00
N VAL A 187 17.46 -0.14 -12.00
CA VAL A 187 17.84 -0.03 -10.59
C VAL A 187 18.86 -1.10 -10.26
N SER A 188 19.98 -0.72 -9.65
CA SER A 188 21.07 -1.63 -9.32
C SER A 188 21.71 -1.31 -7.97
N LEU A 189 22.49 -2.24 -7.42
CA LEU A 189 23.15 -2.12 -6.13
C LEU A 189 24.64 -1.82 -6.29
N VAL A 190 25.12 -0.83 -5.53
CA VAL A 190 26.55 -0.55 -5.35
C VAL A 190 26.92 -0.81 -3.89
N PRO A 191 27.25 -2.05 -3.52
CA PRO A 191 27.53 -2.41 -2.14
C PRO A 191 28.88 -1.86 -1.67
N PHE A 192 28.95 -1.48 -0.39
CA PHE A 192 30.20 -1.17 0.29
C PHE A 192 30.73 -2.43 0.98
N MET A 193 31.98 -2.76 0.70
CA MET A 193 32.65 -3.90 1.30
C MET A 193 33.53 -3.45 2.47
N GLY A 194 33.05 -3.62 3.70
CA GLY A 194 33.74 -3.18 4.92
C GLY A 194 35.18 -3.69 5.03
N ALA A 195 35.44 -4.93 4.64
CA ALA A 195 36.76 -5.54 4.68
C ALA A 195 37.80 -4.87 3.74
N SER A 196 37.37 -4.35 2.58
CA SER A 196 38.23 -3.65 1.63
C SER A 196 38.11 -2.12 1.71
N GLY A 197 37.14 -1.58 2.46
CA GLY A 197 36.93 -0.15 2.59
C GLY A 197 36.47 0.55 1.31
N GLU A 198 35.86 -0.16 0.36
CA GLU A 198 35.50 0.40 -0.94
C GLU A 198 34.12 -0.06 -1.45
N GLN A 199 33.49 0.78 -2.27
CA GLN A 199 32.28 0.45 -3.01
C GLN A 199 32.63 -0.42 -4.23
N LYS A 200 31.80 -1.42 -4.51
CA LYS A 200 31.99 -2.34 -5.63
C LYS A 200 31.01 -2.06 -6.77
N THR A 201 31.55 -1.72 -7.94
CA THR A 201 30.77 -1.41 -9.16
C THR A 201 30.46 -2.64 -10.02
N LYS A 202 31.09 -3.80 -9.74
CA LYS A 202 30.91 -5.04 -10.51
C LYS A 202 29.47 -5.57 -10.50
N PRO A 203 28.72 -5.58 -9.38
CA PRO A 203 27.33 -6.04 -9.40
C PRO A 203 26.46 -5.28 -10.40
N THR A 204 26.58 -3.94 -10.45
CA THR A 204 25.89 -3.09 -11.44
C THR A 204 26.30 -3.43 -12.87
N GLN A 205 27.61 -3.57 -13.15
CA GLN A 205 28.09 -3.93 -14.49
C GLN A 205 27.53 -5.27 -14.96
N HIS A 206 27.48 -6.27 -14.07
CA HIS A 206 26.93 -7.60 -14.41
C HIS A 206 25.41 -7.55 -14.62
N SER A 207 24.69 -6.79 -13.82
CA SER A 207 23.25 -6.60 -13.97
C SER A 207 22.90 -5.95 -15.30
N VAL A 208 23.60 -4.88 -15.67
CA VAL A 208 23.43 -4.24 -16.98
C VAL A 208 23.84 -5.18 -18.13
N ALA A 209 24.91 -5.97 -17.97
CA ALA A 209 25.29 -6.96 -18.98
C ALA A 209 24.20 -8.02 -19.18
N ALA A 210 23.53 -8.47 -18.13
CA ALA A 210 22.40 -9.38 -18.22
C ALA A 210 21.23 -8.75 -18.99
N LEU A 211 20.86 -7.49 -18.71
CA LEU A 211 19.82 -6.77 -19.43
C LEU A 211 20.18 -6.58 -20.92
N ARG A 212 21.44 -6.24 -21.22
CA ARG A 212 21.94 -6.11 -22.59
C ARG A 212 21.93 -7.43 -23.36
N SER A 213 22.14 -8.56 -22.69
CA SER A 213 22.07 -9.89 -23.34
C SER A 213 20.68 -10.22 -23.87
N ILE A 214 19.63 -9.59 -23.30
CA ILE A 214 18.24 -9.70 -23.78
C ILE A 214 17.96 -8.65 -24.89
N GLY A 215 18.89 -7.74 -25.17
CA GLY A 215 18.77 -6.73 -26.22
C GLY A 215 18.25 -5.37 -25.74
N ILE A 216 18.29 -5.10 -24.43
CA ILE A 216 17.91 -3.82 -23.85
C ILE A 216 19.17 -3.11 -23.34
N GLN A 217 19.44 -1.93 -23.89
CA GLN A 217 20.37 -0.96 -23.30
C GLN A 217 19.57 -0.05 -22.38
N PRO A 218 19.89 0.04 -21.08
CA PRO A 218 19.25 1.00 -20.19
C PRO A 218 19.61 2.43 -20.61
N ASP A 219 18.65 3.35 -20.47
CA ASP A 219 18.85 4.76 -20.76
C ASP A 219 19.31 5.53 -19.51
N ALA A 220 18.93 5.04 -18.32
CA ALA A 220 19.39 5.56 -17.02
C ALA A 220 19.62 4.43 -16.02
N LEU A 221 20.51 4.71 -15.03
CA LEU A 221 20.80 3.82 -13.90
C LEU A 221 20.48 4.53 -12.59
N VAL A 222 19.72 3.86 -11.72
CA VAL A 222 19.51 4.29 -10.33
C VAL A 222 20.32 3.35 -9.42
N LEU A 223 21.34 3.91 -8.79
CA LEU A 223 22.32 3.18 -7.97
C LEU A 223 21.91 3.23 -6.50
N ARG A 224 21.42 2.13 -5.97
CA ARG A 224 21.16 1.97 -4.54
C ARG A 224 22.47 1.71 -3.79
N SER A 225 22.67 2.41 -2.68
CA SER A 225 23.84 2.26 -1.84
C SER A 225 23.57 2.75 -0.42
N ASP A 226 24.31 2.24 0.57
CA ASP A 226 24.24 2.67 1.97
C ASP A 226 24.87 4.05 2.22
N ARG A 227 25.66 4.52 1.28
CA ARG A 227 26.40 5.80 1.31
C ARG A 227 26.58 6.37 -0.09
N PRO A 228 26.87 7.68 -0.24
CA PRO A 228 27.03 8.29 -1.56
C PRO A 228 28.07 7.56 -2.42
N VAL A 229 27.72 7.29 -3.67
CA VAL A 229 28.64 6.76 -4.69
C VAL A 229 29.56 7.88 -5.13
N THR A 230 30.88 7.63 -5.10
CA THR A 230 31.85 8.63 -5.50
C THR A 230 31.76 8.98 -7.00
N GLU A 231 32.08 10.22 -7.37
CA GLU A 231 32.04 10.65 -8.78
C GLU A 231 32.99 9.80 -9.68
N ALA A 232 34.07 9.30 -9.14
CA ALA A 232 34.96 8.37 -9.86
C ALA A 232 34.24 7.03 -10.15
N ASN A 233 33.46 6.51 -9.21
CA ASN A 233 32.69 5.31 -9.41
C ASN A 233 31.49 5.55 -10.33
N LYS A 234 30.81 6.71 -10.26
CA LYS A 234 29.74 7.09 -11.21
C LYS A 234 30.27 7.11 -12.64
N ARG A 235 31.35 7.82 -12.91
CA ARG A 235 32.01 7.84 -14.24
C ARG A 235 32.43 6.45 -14.72
N LYS A 236 32.97 5.64 -13.81
CA LYS A 236 33.34 4.26 -14.15
C LYS A 236 32.12 3.41 -14.52
N ILE A 237 31.00 3.55 -13.79
CA ILE A 237 29.76 2.83 -14.08
C ILE A 237 29.19 3.32 -15.41
N ALA A 238 29.09 4.63 -15.63
CA ALA A 238 28.65 5.23 -16.87
C ALA A 238 29.38 4.65 -18.08
N LEU A 239 30.73 4.69 -18.04
CA LEU A 239 31.59 4.15 -19.10
C LEU A 239 31.39 2.64 -19.32
N MET A 240 31.35 1.84 -18.23
CA MET A 240 31.26 0.37 -18.33
C MET A 240 29.88 -0.12 -18.72
N CYS A 241 28.84 0.65 -18.40
CA CYS A 241 27.44 0.34 -18.71
C CYS A 241 26.94 1.03 -19.98
N ASP A 242 27.75 1.89 -20.60
CA ASP A 242 27.40 2.65 -21.82
C ASP A 242 26.11 3.48 -21.60
N VAL A 243 26.12 4.27 -20.52
CA VAL A 243 25.06 5.20 -20.13
C VAL A 243 25.70 6.57 -19.91
N GLU A 244 25.02 7.64 -20.35
CA GLU A 244 25.47 9.01 -20.14
C GLU A 244 25.64 9.29 -18.62
N GLU A 245 26.60 10.12 -18.22
CA GLU A 245 26.87 10.42 -16.79
C GLU A 245 25.65 11.06 -16.12
N GLU A 246 24.89 11.89 -16.83
CA GLU A 246 23.64 12.52 -16.41
C GLU A 246 22.52 11.50 -16.12
N GLY A 247 22.57 10.35 -16.77
CA GLY A 247 21.64 9.23 -16.53
C GLY A 247 22.04 8.31 -15.38
N VAL A 248 23.18 8.57 -14.67
CA VAL A 248 23.64 7.76 -13.53
C VAL A 248 23.30 8.46 -12.22
N ILE A 249 22.25 8.01 -11.57
CA ILE A 249 21.67 8.62 -10.36
C ILE A 249 21.98 7.76 -9.13
N ASN A 250 22.38 8.38 -8.04
CA ASN A 250 22.63 7.68 -6.79
C ASN A 250 21.51 7.88 -5.78
N THR A 251 20.94 6.80 -5.26
CA THR A 251 19.98 6.82 -4.16
C THR A 251 20.56 6.13 -2.93
N VAL A 252 20.76 6.91 -1.87
CA VAL A 252 21.18 6.41 -0.56
C VAL A 252 19.98 6.10 0.32
N ASP A 253 20.21 5.34 1.39
CA ASP A 253 19.19 5.12 2.40
C ASP A 253 18.82 6.44 3.09
N VAL A 254 17.52 6.69 3.22
CA VAL A 254 16.96 7.92 3.76
C VAL A 254 16.04 7.61 4.95
N PRO A 255 15.90 8.55 5.92
CA PRO A 255 15.04 8.34 7.08
C PRO A 255 13.54 8.26 6.74
N SER A 256 13.14 8.77 5.59
CA SER A 256 11.77 8.67 5.07
C SER A 256 11.78 8.45 3.56
N ILE A 257 10.96 7.51 3.08
CA ILE A 257 10.81 7.22 1.64
C ILE A 257 10.30 8.44 0.86
N TYR A 258 9.61 9.36 1.50
CA TYR A 258 9.08 10.59 0.89
C TYR A 258 10.14 11.62 0.50
N LEU A 259 11.40 11.42 0.93
CA LEU A 259 12.56 12.22 0.49
C LEU A 259 13.12 11.78 -0.87
N ILE A 260 12.75 10.59 -1.36
CA ILE A 260 13.31 10.04 -2.60
C ILE A 260 13.00 10.90 -3.83
N PRO A 261 11.76 11.43 -4.04
CA PRO A 261 11.48 12.33 -5.17
C PRO A 261 12.45 13.53 -5.22
N SER A 262 12.67 14.20 -4.09
CA SER A 262 13.62 15.32 -4.00
C SER A 262 15.06 14.90 -4.32
N MET A 263 15.47 13.70 -3.89
CA MET A 263 16.80 13.16 -4.19
C MET A 263 17.00 12.89 -5.68
N LEU A 264 15.98 12.39 -6.37
CA LEU A 264 16.02 12.16 -7.82
C LEU A 264 16.03 13.48 -8.58
N ASN A 265 15.18 14.45 -8.19
CA ASN A 265 15.11 15.78 -8.79
C ASN A 265 16.43 16.54 -8.64
N ASN A 266 17.04 16.55 -7.45
CA ASN A 266 18.31 17.22 -7.19
C ASN A 266 19.47 16.71 -8.05
N GLN A 267 19.35 15.51 -8.62
CA GLN A 267 20.32 14.93 -9.54
C GLN A 267 19.88 15.01 -11.01
N GLY A 268 18.72 15.61 -11.28
CA GLY A 268 18.23 15.92 -12.63
C GLY A 268 17.65 14.73 -13.40
N LEU A 269 17.25 13.63 -12.74
CA LEU A 269 16.70 12.45 -13.43
C LEU A 269 15.46 12.78 -14.24
N ASP A 270 14.54 13.55 -13.67
CA ASP A 270 13.30 13.97 -14.32
C ASP A 270 13.58 14.83 -15.55
N SER A 271 14.46 15.83 -15.45
CA SER A 271 14.86 16.67 -16.58
C SER A 271 15.53 15.85 -17.69
N TYR A 272 16.41 14.91 -17.32
CA TYR A 272 17.06 14.02 -18.26
C TYR A 272 16.04 13.17 -19.03
N ILE A 273 15.05 12.57 -18.34
CA ILE A 273 13.99 11.77 -18.95
C ILE A 273 13.11 12.61 -19.89
N ILE A 274 12.70 13.81 -19.44
CA ILE A 274 11.90 14.75 -20.22
C ILE A 274 12.58 15.08 -21.54
N ASP A 275 13.87 15.42 -21.51
CA ASP A 275 14.65 15.72 -22.70
C ASP A 275 14.78 14.52 -23.65
N GLN A 276 15.08 13.34 -23.11
CA GLN A 276 15.23 12.12 -23.90
C GLN A 276 13.93 11.68 -24.59
N LEU A 277 12.79 11.85 -23.93
CA LEU A 277 11.47 11.50 -24.46
C LEU A 277 10.83 12.64 -25.26
N GLY A 278 11.39 13.85 -25.22
CA GLY A 278 10.86 15.05 -25.86
C GLY A 278 9.48 15.42 -25.33
N LEU A 279 9.31 15.37 -23.99
CA LEU A 279 8.10 15.75 -23.31
C LEU A 279 8.05 17.27 -23.11
N GLU A 280 6.85 17.85 -23.20
CA GLU A 280 6.60 19.24 -22.82
C GLU A 280 6.14 19.27 -21.35
N ALA A 281 6.97 19.76 -20.45
CA ALA A 281 6.72 19.77 -19.02
C ALA A 281 7.15 21.08 -18.37
N GLY A 282 6.48 21.47 -17.28
CA GLY A 282 6.84 22.64 -16.48
C GLY A 282 7.99 22.40 -15.51
N GLU A 283 8.24 23.35 -14.65
CA GLU A 283 9.09 23.19 -13.47
C GLU A 283 8.35 22.34 -12.42
N VAL A 284 9.10 21.73 -11.48
CA VAL A 284 8.50 20.96 -10.40
C VAL A 284 7.69 21.87 -9.48
N ASP A 285 6.41 21.62 -9.35
CA ASP A 285 5.50 22.32 -8.45
C ASP A 285 4.98 21.37 -7.35
N TRP A 286 5.53 21.48 -6.16
CA TRP A 286 5.13 20.79 -4.94
C TRP A 286 4.49 21.72 -3.91
N SER A 287 3.99 22.89 -4.36
CA SER A 287 3.38 23.90 -3.51
C SER A 287 1.93 23.54 -3.10
N GLY A 288 1.38 24.28 -2.13
CA GLY A 288 0.01 24.14 -1.65
C GLY A 288 -0.10 23.39 -0.31
N GLU A 289 -1.27 23.44 0.31
CA GLU A 289 -1.52 22.82 1.63
C GLU A 289 -1.35 21.30 1.60
N SER A 290 -1.79 20.66 0.53
CA SER A 290 -1.58 19.21 0.28
C SER A 290 -0.36 18.96 -0.60
N GLY A 291 0.53 19.94 -0.77
CA GLY A 291 1.72 19.83 -1.58
C GLY A 291 2.80 18.97 -0.93
N TRP A 292 3.70 18.45 -1.74
CA TRP A 292 4.79 17.59 -1.26
C TRP A 292 5.77 18.33 -0.33
N ASN A 293 5.95 19.66 -0.51
CA ASN A 293 6.79 20.46 0.38
C ASN A 293 6.24 20.50 1.81
N THR A 294 4.91 20.67 1.99
CA THR A 294 4.26 20.65 3.30
C THR A 294 4.45 19.30 4.00
N LEU A 295 4.36 18.20 3.23
CA LEU A 295 4.67 16.86 3.72
C LEU A 295 6.13 16.75 4.19
N LEU A 296 7.08 17.23 3.38
CA LEU A 296 8.52 17.17 3.72
C LEU A 296 8.84 17.97 4.97
N ASP A 297 8.21 19.13 5.18
CA ASP A 297 8.35 19.92 6.40
C ASP A 297 7.85 19.15 7.64
N ALA A 298 6.69 18.48 7.54
CA ALA A 298 6.16 17.67 8.62
C ALA A 298 7.03 16.43 8.92
N VAL A 299 7.68 15.86 7.90
CA VAL A 299 8.64 14.75 8.04
C VAL A 299 9.94 15.20 8.71
N ALA A 300 10.44 16.39 8.35
CA ALA A 300 11.73 16.89 8.83
C ALA A 300 11.67 17.42 10.28
N GLU A 301 10.61 18.13 10.62
CA GLU A 301 10.49 18.85 11.89
C GLU A 301 9.12 18.61 12.58
N PRO A 302 8.83 17.37 13.04
CA PRO A 302 7.63 17.11 13.80
C PRO A 302 7.67 17.88 15.13
N LYS A 303 6.56 18.50 15.52
CA LYS A 303 6.45 19.31 16.75
C LYS A 303 6.15 18.49 18.00
N HIS A 304 5.55 17.33 17.80
CA HIS A 304 5.10 16.43 18.86
C HIS A 304 5.54 15.00 18.55
N GLU A 305 5.39 14.12 19.55
CA GLU A 305 5.54 12.67 19.33
C GLU A 305 4.50 11.89 20.13
N VAL A 306 4.08 10.76 19.63
CA VAL A 306 3.16 9.82 20.28
C VAL A 306 3.61 8.38 20.06
N ASN A 307 3.25 7.49 21.00
CA ASN A 307 3.51 6.06 20.93
C ASN A 307 2.22 5.32 20.59
N ILE A 308 2.14 4.70 19.41
CA ILE A 308 0.96 3.94 18.97
C ILE A 308 1.32 2.48 18.84
N GLY A 309 0.54 1.61 19.50
CA GLY A 309 0.65 0.17 19.40
C GLY A 309 -0.12 -0.38 18.20
N LEU A 310 0.52 -1.15 17.35
CA LEU A 310 -0.11 -1.97 16.32
C LEU A 310 -0.28 -3.39 16.85
N VAL A 311 -1.50 -3.75 17.25
CA VAL A 311 -1.81 -5.05 17.87
C VAL A 311 -2.19 -6.06 16.79
N GLY A 312 -1.23 -6.83 16.33
CA GLY A 312 -1.38 -7.70 15.17
C GLY A 312 -0.80 -9.10 15.36
N LYS A 313 -1.03 -9.95 14.36
CA LYS A 313 -0.50 -11.31 14.31
C LYS A 313 0.61 -11.52 13.27
N TYR A 314 0.81 -10.57 12.36
CA TYR A 314 1.84 -10.61 11.31
C TYR A 314 2.98 -9.64 11.59
N ILE A 315 3.30 -9.42 12.86
CA ILE A 315 4.23 -8.39 13.32
C ILE A 315 5.70 -8.66 12.94
N ASP A 316 6.04 -9.93 12.64
CA ASP A 316 7.40 -10.31 12.23
C ASP A 316 7.71 -9.88 10.78
N LEU A 317 6.71 -9.48 10.02
CA LEU A 317 6.85 -8.98 8.66
C LEU A 317 6.18 -7.61 8.52
N PRO A 318 6.93 -6.51 8.58
CA PRO A 318 6.38 -5.15 8.46
C PRO A 318 5.53 -4.93 7.21
N ASP A 319 5.90 -5.53 6.09
CA ASP A 319 5.19 -5.41 4.80
C ASP A 319 3.76 -5.99 4.84
N ALA A 320 3.43 -6.86 5.82
CA ALA A 320 2.07 -7.36 5.99
C ALA A 320 1.06 -6.29 6.46
N TYR A 321 1.56 -5.18 7.02
CA TYR A 321 0.77 -4.04 7.50
C TYR A 321 1.26 -2.71 6.92
N LEU A 322 1.84 -2.74 5.73
CA LEU A 322 2.48 -1.56 5.12
C LEU A 322 1.51 -0.38 5.01
N SER A 323 0.32 -0.57 4.45
CA SER A 323 -0.66 0.51 4.32
C SER A 323 -1.16 1.02 5.67
N VAL A 324 -1.29 0.16 6.69
CA VAL A 324 -1.66 0.57 8.05
C VAL A 324 -0.57 1.46 8.67
N THR A 325 0.69 1.05 8.54
CA THR A 325 1.81 1.83 9.09
C THR A 325 1.99 3.16 8.37
N GLU A 326 1.83 3.19 7.05
CA GLU A 326 1.88 4.42 6.27
C GLU A 326 0.68 5.34 6.58
N ALA A 327 -0.52 4.79 6.81
CA ALA A 327 -1.69 5.56 7.20
C ALA A 327 -1.53 6.18 8.60
N LEU A 328 -0.93 5.46 9.56
CA LEU A 328 -0.59 5.99 10.89
C LEU A 328 0.45 7.12 10.79
N ARG A 329 1.48 6.95 9.97
CA ARG A 329 2.47 8.01 9.69
C ARG A 329 1.83 9.23 9.05
N ALA A 330 0.96 9.03 8.05
CA ALA A 330 0.22 10.12 7.41
C ALA A 330 -0.67 10.88 8.42
N GLY A 331 -1.34 10.16 9.33
CA GLY A 331 -2.04 10.76 10.46
C GLY A 331 -1.13 11.61 11.34
N GLY A 332 0.12 11.14 11.54
CA GLY A 332 1.17 11.89 12.20
C GLY A 332 1.54 13.17 11.46
N PHE A 333 1.80 13.12 10.17
CA PHE A 333 2.15 14.29 9.35
C PHE A 333 1.05 15.36 9.41
N ALA A 334 -0.23 14.94 9.28
CA ALA A 334 -1.37 15.85 9.35
C ALA A 334 -1.52 16.54 10.72
N ASN A 335 -1.00 15.93 11.80
CA ASN A 335 -0.99 16.49 13.15
C ASN A 335 0.39 17.06 13.55
N GLN A 336 1.34 17.19 12.61
CA GLN A 336 2.73 17.61 12.88
C GLN A 336 3.40 16.78 14.02
N THR A 337 3.05 15.51 14.07
CA THR A 337 3.40 14.58 15.17
C THR A 337 4.20 13.40 14.60
N LYS A 338 5.32 13.09 15.21
CA LYS A 338 6.06 11.86 14.96
C LYS A 338 5.33 10.69 15.63
N VAL A 339 4.94 9.70 14.84
CA VAL A 339 4.34 8.46 15.34
C VAL A 339 5.44 7.42 15.56
N ASN A 340 5.69 7.06 16.80
CA ASN A 340 6.54 5.95 17.20
C ASN A 340 5.66 4.68 17.24
N LEU A 341 5.89 3.75 16.31
CA LEU A 341 5.12 2.51 16.22
C LEU A 341 5.73 1.42 17.09
N SER A 342 4.89 0.85 17.97
CA SER A 342 5.19 -0.34 18.76
C SER A 342 4.46 -1.54 18.16
N TRP A 343 5.20 -2.55 17.73
CA TRP A 343 4.67 -3.78 17.18
C TRP A 343 4.33 -4.74 18.33
N ILE A 344 3.03 -4.96 18.57
CA ILE A 344 2.52 -5.75 19.70
C ILE A 344 2.02 -7.11 19.17
N PRO A 345 2.67 -8.24 19.53
CA PRO A 345 2.09 -9.54 19.29
C PRO A 345 0.74 -9.64 19.98
N SER A 346 -0.33 -9.93 19.26
CA SER A 346 -1.64 -10.07 19.90
C SER A 346 -1.63 -11.12 21.01
N ASP A 347 -0.88 -12.20 20.84
CA ASP A 347 -0.76 -13.30 21.82
C ASP A 347 -0.25 -12.81 23.19
N ASP A 348 0.54 -11.73 23.25
CA ASP A 348 1.01 -11.11 24.51
C ASP A 348 -0.12 -10.47 25.33
N CYS A 349 -1.28 -10.23 24.72
CA CYS A 349 -2.43 -9.57 25.34
C CYS A 349 -3.56 -10.55 25.75
N GLU A 350 -3.35 -11.86 25.73
CA GLU A 350 -4.39 -12.87 26.06
C GLU A 350 -4.83 -12.81 27.53
N THR A 351 -3.96 -12.34 28.44
CA THR A 351 -4.28 -12.17 29.85
C THR A 351 -4.35 -10.69 30.23
N PRO A 352 -5.13 -10.31 31.27
CA PRO A 352 -5.18 -8.93 31.75
C PRO A 352 -3.79 -8.35 32.08
N GLU A 353 -2.93 -9.14 32.73
CA GLU A 353 -1.57 -8.74 33.09
C GLU A 353 -0.69 -8.59 31.85
N GLY A 354 -0.85 -9.47 30.86
CA GLY A 354 -0.17 -9.41 29.56
C GLY A 354 -0.56 -8.14 28.80
N ALA A 355 -1.85 -7.86 28.68
CA ALA A 355 -2.36 -6.66 28.02
C ALA A 355 -1.88 -5.38 28.74
N ALA A 356 -1.95 -5.34 30.07
CA ALA A 356 -1.46 -4.22 30.86
C ALA A 356 0.04 -3.94 30.64
N LYS A 357 0.85 -5.00 30.52
CA LYS A 357 2.28 -4.89 30.25
C LYS A 357 2.57 -4.47 28.81
N ALA A 358 1.91 -5.10 27.85
CA ALA A 358 2.14 -4.88 26.42
C ALA A 358 1.71 -3.48 25.97
N LEU A 359 0.63 -2.94 26.57
CA LEU A 359 0.07 -1.63 26.23
C LEU A 359 0.55 -0.50 27.15
N ALA A 360 1.46 -0.79 28.09
CA ALA A 360 1.99 0.22 29.01
C ALA A 360 2.71 1.35 28.25
N GLY A 361 2.37 2.60 28.57
CA GLY A 361 3.02 3.78 27.99
C GLY A 361 2.61 4.09 26.55
N LEU A 362 1.61 3.41 25.99
CA LEU A 362 1.04 3.73 24.70
C LEU A 362 -0.01 4.85 24.83
N ASP A 363 0.01 5.75 23.86
CA ASP A 363 -0.93 6.87 23.73
C ASP A 363 -2.17 6.48 22.93
N GLY A 364 -2.07 5.45 22.08
CA GLY A 364 -3.16 4.89 21.30
C GLY A 364 -2.83 3.50 20.77
N ILE A 365 -3.84 2.76 20.28
CA ILE A 365 -3.66 1.48 19.62
C ILE A 365 -4.45 1.40 18.31
N CYS A 366 -3.91 0.64 17.34
CA CYS A 366 -4.59 0.23 16.13
C CYS A 366 -4.66 -1.31 16.10
N VAL A 367 -5.87 -1.85 15.87
CA VAL A 367 -6.09 -3.30 15.71
C VAL A 367 -6.43 -3.57 14.24
N PRO A 368 -5.45 -4.05 13.45
CA PRO A 368 -5.59 -4.21 12.00
C PRO A 368 -6.40 -5.43 11.62
N GLY A 369 -6.72 -5.52 10.32
CA GLY A 369 -7.32 -6.66 9.67
C GLY A 369 -6.51 -7.96 9.80
N GLY A 370 -7.08 -9.04 9.27
CA GLY A 370 -6.47 -10.37 9.24
C GLY A 370 -7.52 -11.48 9.10
N PHE A 371 -7.07 -12.73 8.97
CA PHE A 371 -7.92 -13.90 8.80
C PHE A 371 -7.53 -15.03 9.77
N GLY A 372 -8.50 -15.87 10.14
CA GLY A 372 -8.30 -17.07 10.95
C GLY A 372 -8.11 -16.82 12.44
N ILE A 373 -8.21 -17.88 13.21
CA ILE A 373 -8.37 -17.88 14.69
C ILE A 373 -7.13 -17.41 15.47
N ARG A 374 -5.92 -17.53 14.92
CA ARG A 374 -4.69 -17.19 15.66
C ARG A 374 -4.69 -15.73 16.11
N GLY A 375 -4.38 -15.48 17.38
CA GLY A 375 -4.24 -14.15 17.97
C GLY A 375 -5.54 -13.40 18.25
N ILE A 376 -6.71 -14.07 18.12
CA ILE A 376 -8.01 -13.43 18.34
C ILE A 376 -8.21 -13.09 19.84
N GLU A 377 -7.98 -14.05 20.72
CA GLU A 377 -8.16 -13.82 22.18
C GLU A 377 -7.24 -12.69 22.70
N GLY A 378 -6.03 -12.60 22.16
CA GLY A 378 -5.14 -11.49 22.48
C GLY A 378 -5.63 -10.14 21.95
N LYS A 379 -6.23 -10.08 20.74
CA LYS A 379 -6.88 -8.86 20.26
C LYS A 379 -8.05 -8.45 21.17
N LEU A 380 -8.87 -9.41 21.62
CA LEU A 380 -9.95 -9.17 22.57
C LEU A 380 -9.41 -8.64 23.90
N GLY A 381 -8.34 -9.22 24.43
CA GLY A 381 -7.68 -8.76 25.66
C GLY A 381 -7.13 -7.34 25.54
N ALA A 382 -6.48 -7.01 24.43
CA ALA A 382 -5.99 -5.66 24.14
C ALA A 382 -7.12 -4.64 24.04
N LEU A 383 -8.20 -4.98 23.32
CA LEU A 383 -9.37 -4.11 23.15
C LEU A 383 -10.08 -3.86 24.47
N LYS A 384 -10.28 -4.90 25.30
CA LYS A 384 -10.85 -4.76 26.65
C LYS A 384 -10.01 -3.83 27.50
N PHE A 385 -8.70 -4.07 27.57
CA PHE A 385 -7.81 -3.22 28.35
C PHE A 385 -7.83 -1.77 27.87
N ALA A 386 -7.76 -1.54 26.57
CA ALA A 386 -7.79 -0.20 25.98
C ALA A 386 -9.12 0.52 26.25
N ARG A 387 -10.25 -0.16 26.14
CA ARG A 387 -11.57 0.38 26.42
C ARG A 387 -11.71 0.79 27.89
N GLU A 388 -11.35 -0.10 28.82
CA GLU A 388 -11.44 0.15 30.26
C GLU A 388 -10.49 1.27 30.73
N ASN A 389 -9.32 1.43 30.07
CA ASN A 389 -8.30 2.44 30.39
C ASN A 389 -8.35 3.68 29.49
N LYS A 390 -9.40 3.81 28.67
CA LYS A 390 -9.62 4.95 27.75
C LYS A 390 -8.42 5.26 26.88
N ILE A 391 -7.75 4.23 26.34
CA ILE A 391 -6.68 4.37 25.36
C ILE A 391 -7.31 4.53 23.97
N PRO A 392 -7.07 5.65 23.27
CA PRO A 392 -7.55 5.84 21.91
C PRO A 392 -7.34 4.61 21.03
N THR A 393 -8.40 4.13 20.40
CA THR A 393 -8.43 2.83 19.72
C THR A 393 -9.10 2.93 18.36
N LEU A 394 -8.43 2.41 17.33
CA LEU A 394 -8.96 2.24 15.97
C LEU A 394 -8.94 0.76 15.59
N GLY A 395 -10.10 0.21 15.20
CA GLY A 395 -10.23 -1.15 14.66
C GLY A 395 -10.48 -1.15 13.15
N LEU A 396 -9.80 -2.03 12.41
CA LEU A 396 -9.91 -2.14 10.96
C LEU A 396 -10.32 -3.55 10.56
N CYS A 397 -11.40 -3.72 9.80
CA CYS A 397 -11.90 -4.99 9.29
C CYS A 397 -12.08 -6.03 10.43
N LEU A 398 -11.19 -7.00 10.57
CA LEU A 398 -11.17 -7.91 11.72
C LEU A 398 -11.10 -7.17 13.07
N GLY A 399 -10.51 -5.98 13.10
CA GLY A 399 -10.50 -5.11 14.28
C GLY A 399 -11.91 -4.68 14.69
N LEU A 400 -12.79 -4.34 13.76
CA LEU A 400 -14.21 -4.10 14.05
C LEU A 400 -14.88 -5.37 14.60
N GLN A 401 -14.67 -6.50 13.93
CA GLN A 401 -15.28 -7.78 14.34
C GLN A 401 -14.85 -8.17 15.76
N THR A 402 -13.58 -8.02 16.09
CA THR A 402 -13.08 -8.28 17.46
C THR A 402 -13.59 -7.26 18.47
N MET A 403 -13.80 -5.98 18.12
CA MET A 403 -14.47 -5.00 18.98
C MET A 403 -15.92 -5.43 19.32
N VAL A 404 -16.67 -5.86 18.33
CA VAL A 404 -18.05 -6.34 18.53
C VAL A 404 -18.07 -7.59 19.41
N ILE A 405 -17.17 -8.56 19.18
CA ILE A 405 -17.06 -9.77 20.00
C ILE A 405 -16.67 -9.43 21.46
N GLU A 406 -15.68 -8.56 21.65
CA GLU A 406 -15.23 -8.13 22.99
C GLU A 406 -16.39 -7.49 23.76
N TYR A 407 -17.10 -6.55 23.11
CA TYR A 407 -18.20 -5.84 23.74
C TYR A 407 -19.40 -6.75 24.01
N ALA A 408 -19.71 -7.65 23.09
CA ALA A 408 -20.75 -8.67 23.26
C ALA A 408 -20.47 -9.57 24.48
N ARG A 409 -19.23 -10.02 24.66
CA ARG A 409 -18.83 -10.88 25.78
C ARG A 409 -18.86 -10.17 27.13
N ASN A 410 -18.35 -8.95 27.20
CA ASN A 410 -18.07 -8.28 28.47
C ASN A 410 -19.18 -7.32 28.91
N GLU A 411 -19.94 -6.72 27.98
CA GLU A 411 -20.95 -5.71 28.28
C GLU A 411 -22.39 -6.17 27.95
N ALA A 412 -22.60 -6.91 26.84
CA ALA A 412 -23.95 -7.32 26.42
C ALA A 412 -24.40 -8.69 26.98
N GLY A 413 -23.60 -9.31 27.87
CA GLY A 413 -23.95 -10.57 28.53
C GLY A 413 -23.92 -11.82 27.64
N LEU A 414 -23.28 -11.75 26.47
CA LEU A 414 -23.15 -12.87 25.51
C LEU A 414 -21.80 -13.58 25.73
N ALA A 415 -21.60 -14.23 26.89
CA ALA A 415 -20.34 -14.79 27.40
C ALA A 415 -19.82 -15.85 26.46
N GLY A 416 -19.83 -16.13 25.41
CA GLY A 416 -19.31 -17.08 24.43
C GLY A 416 -19.39 -16.53 23.01
N ALA A 417 -19.69 -15.23 22.88
CA ALA A 417 -19.81 -14.59 21.58
C ALA A 417 -18.54 -14.78 20.75
N SER A 418 -18.69 -15.14 19.47
CA SER A 418 -17.58 -15.39 18.56
C SER A 418 -17.98 -15.14 17.11
N SER A 419 -17.05 -15.38 16.19
CA SER A 419 -17.30 -15.43 14.75
C SER A 419 -17.43 -16.86 14.28
N THR A 420 -18.30 -17.12 13.31
CA THR A 420 -18.37 -18.43 12.63
C THR A 420 -17.08 -18.75 11.83
N GLU A 421 -16.20 -17.77 11.62
CA GLU A 421 -14.85 -18.01 11.08
C GLU A 421 -13.97 -18.79 12.07
N PHE A 422 -14.13 -18.54 13.37
CA PHE A 422 -13.26 -19.09 14.43
C PHE A 422 -13.86 -20.30 15.09
N ASP A 423 -15.19 -20.34 15.22
CA ASP A 423 -15.97 -21.43 15.80
C ASP A 423 -17.32 -21.52 15.10
N GLU A 424 -17.46 -22.49 14.19
CA GLU A 424 -18.70 -22.74 13.44
C GLU A 424 -19.88 -23.11 14.35
N ASN A 425 -19.62 -23.59 15.58
CA ASN A 425 -20.62 -24.03 16.55
C ASN A 425 -20.82 -23.05 17.72
N THR A 426 -20.30 -21.83 17.61
CA THR A 426 -20.47 -20.83 18.68
C THR A 426 -21.94 -20.61 19.04
N GLU A 427 -22.23 -20.52 20.35
CA GLU A 427 -23.59 -20.28 20.85
C GLU A 427 -24.12 -18.89 20.42
N PHE A 428 -23.24 -17.90 20.35
CA PHE A 428 -23.58 -16.53 19.97
C PHE A 428 -22.72 -16.06 18.79
N PRO A 429 -23.11 -16.42 17.54
CA PRO A 429 -22.38 -15.99 16.33
C PRO A 429 -22.67 -14.51 16.04
N VAL A 430 -22.05 -13.61 16.81
CA VAL A 430 -22.21 -12.15 16.64
C VAL A 430 -21.55 -11.63 15.38
N ILE A 431 -20.59 -12.40 14.84
CA ILE A 431 -20.02 -12.25 13.51
C ILE A 431 -20.32 -13.53 12.73
N ALA A 432 -20.85 -13.41 11.54
CA ALA A 432 -21.26 -14.55 10.72
C ALA A 432 -20.89 -14.36 9.25
N THR A 433 -20.86 -15.47 8.53
CA THR A 433 -20.66 -15.48 7.07
C THR A 433 -21.78 -14.70 6.39
N MET A 434 -21.44 -13.84 5.45
CA MET A 434 -22.41 -13.19 4.56
C MET A 434 -23.21 -14.23 3.79
N ALA A 435 -24.52 -14.01 3.62
CA ALA A 435 -25.39 -14.97 2.93
C ALA A 435 -24.86 -15.33 1.53
N GLU A 436 -24.33 -14.36 0.81
CA GLU A 436 -23.75 -14.51 -0.53
C GLU A 436 -22.45 -15.32 -0.55
N GLN A 437 -21.77 -15.46 0.61
CA GLN A 437 -20.48 -16.16 0.72
C GLN A 437 -20.62 -17.65 1.08
N VAL A 438 -21.80 -18.09 1.51
CA VAL A 438 -22.03 -19.47 1.98
C VAL A 438 -21.74 -20.50 0.89
N ASP A 439 -22.28 -20.29 -0.32
CA ASP A 439 -22.10 -21.20 -1.46
C ASP A 439 -20.65 -21.16 -1.99
N ILE A 440 -20.01 -19.99 -1.94
CA ILE A 440 -18.61 -19.76 -2.35
C ILE A 440 -17.67 -20.56 -1.44
N ILE A 441 -17.84 -20.45 -0.12
CA ILE A 441 -17.05 -21.20 0.85
C ILE A 441 -17.24 -22.71 0.65
N ALA A 442 -18.48 -23.15 0.42
CA ALA A 442 -18.80 -24.56 0.19
C ALA A 442 -18.17 -25.11 -1.11
N SER A 443 -18.00 -24.29 -2.15
CA SER A 443 -17.36 -24.69 -3.41
C SER A 443 -15.82 -24.74 -3.32
N GLY A 444 -15.22 -24.08 -2.32
CA GLY A 444 -13.77 -23.98 -2.16
C GLY A 444 -13.09 -22.99 -3.11
N ASP A 445 -13.87 -22.20 -3.87
CA ASP A 445 -13.34 -21.15 -4.75
C ASP A 445 -13.13 -19.86 -3.95
N MET A 446 -11.90 -19.66 -3.48
CA MET A 446 -11.57 -18.60 -2.53
C MET A 446 -10.94 -17.35 -3.18
N GLY A 447 -10.46 -17.43 -4.43
CA GLY A 447 -9.80 -16.33 -5.12
C GLY A 447 -10.78 -15.29 -5.66
N GLY A 448 -10.59 -14.00 -5.36
CA GLY A 448 -11.38 -12.89 -5.90
C GLY A 448 -12.88 -12.93 -5.57
N THR A 449 -13.28 -13.62 -4.50
CA THR A 449 -14.69 -13.89 -4.20
C THR A 449 -15.20 -13.25 -2.91
N MET A 450 -14.38 -12.46 -2.22
CA MET A 450 -14.79 -11.66 -1.06
C MET A 450 -15.62 -10.43 -1.49
N ARG A 451 -16.14 -9.70 -0.52
CA ARG A 451 -16.61 -8.32 -0.76
C ARG A 451 -15.37 -7.46 -0.95
N LEU A 452 -15.11 -7.09 -2.22
CA LEU A 452 -13.87 -6.45 -2.67
C LEU A 452 -14.16 -5.12 -3.34
N GLY A 453 -13.30 -4.12 -3.08
CA GLY A 453 -13.36 -2.82 -3.72
C GLY A 453 -14.17 -1.78 -2.96
N GLU A 454 -14.59 -0.74 -3.67
CA GLU A 454 -15.25 0.43 -3.10
C GLU A 454 -16.75 0.16 -2.85
N TYR A 455 -17.20 0.50 -1.62
CA TYR A 455 -18.61 0.48 -1.24
C TYR A 455 -18.97 1.73 -0.45
N GLU A 456 -20.23 2.17 -0.60
CA GLU A 456 -20.80 3.28 0.14
C GLU A 456 -21.17 2.87 1.57
N ALA A 457 -20.96 3.80 2.52
CA ALA A 457 -21.44 3.72 3.89
C ALA A 457 -22.20 4.98 4.29
N ALA A 458 -23.39 4.81 4.86
CA ALA A 458 -24.19 5.87 5.46
C ALA A 458 -23.85 5.97 6.96
N LEU A 459 -23.36 7.13 7.40
CA LEU A 459 -22.99 7.41 8.78
C LEU A 459 -24.13 8.08 9.53
N ALA A 460 -24.34 7.66 10.79
CA ALA A 460 -25.38 8.23 11.64
C ALA A 460 -25.05 9.71 11.96
N PRO A 461 -26.00 10.65 11.79
CA PRO A 461 -25.81 12.04 12.13
C PRO A 461 -25.38 12.23 13.59
N GLY A 462 -24.35 13.03 13.84
CA GLY A 462 -23.80 13.30 15.16
C GLY A 462 -22.96 12.18 15.78
N SER A 463 -22.68 11.11 15.03
CA SER A 463 -21.73 10.07 15.43
C SER A 463 -20.28 10.57 15.35
N LEU A 464 -19.39 9.91 16.08
CA LEU A 464 -17.93 10.16 15.99
C LEU A 464 -17.44 9.90 14.54
N ALA A 465 -17.96 8.85 13.89
CA ALA A 465 -17.64 8.57 12.49
C ALA A 465 -18.00 9.75 11.58
N ALA A 466 -19.26 10.26 11.64
CA ALA A 466 -19.69 11.40 10.82
C ALA A 466 -18.88 12.68 11.12
N GLU A 467 -18.54 12.92 12.38
CA GLU A 467 -17.70 14.04 12.80
C GLU A 467 -16.30 13.97 12.18
N VAL A 468 -15.65 12.80 12.28
CA VAL A 468 -14.27 12.59 11.82
C VAL A 468 -14.17 12.68 10.29
N TYR A 469 -15.15 12.13 9.56
CA TYR A 469 -15.20 12.23 8.10
C TYR A 469 -15.67 13.60 7.59
N GLY A 470 -16.49 14.29 8.40
CA GLY A 470 -17.15 15.55 7.96
C GLY A 470 -18.25 15.32 6.92
N SER A 471 -18.79 14.11 6.82
CA SER A 471 -19.83 13.70 5.87
C SER A 471 -20.66 12.57 6.45
N GLU A 472 -21.93 12.47 6.03
CA GLU A 472 -22.84 11.38 6.39
C GLU A 472 -22.90 10.26 5.33
N LEU A 473 -22.33 10.48 4.14
CA LEU A 473 -22.19 9.47 3.09
C LEU A 473 -20.72 9.44 2.65
N ILE A 474 -20.11 8.27 2.70
CA ILE A 474 -18.71 8.05 2.38
C ILE A 474 -18.54 6.79 1.54
N THR A 475 -17.36 6.60 0.99
CA THR A 475 -16.97 5.35 0.29
C THR A 475 -15.65 4.85 0.85
N GLU A 476 -15.56 3.53 1.02
CA GLU A 476 -14.35 2.85 1.51
C GLU A 476 -14.10 1.54 0.76
N ARG A 477 -12.84 1.08 0.79
CA ARG A 477 -12.43 -0.21 0.20
C ARG A 477 -12.63 -1.34 1.19
N HIS A 478 -13.13 -2.47 0.70
CA HIS A 478 -13.43 -3.66 1.49
C HIS A 478 -12.64 -4.88 1.01
N ARG A 479 -12.37 -5.79 1.96
CA ARG A 479 -11.77 -7.11 1.71
C ARG A 479 -12.13 -8.07 2.84
N HIS A 480 -13.35 -8.64 2.81
CA HIS A 480 -13.82 -9.55 3.87
C HIS A 480 -14.98 -10.45 3.41
N ARG A 481 -15.25 -11.54 4.19
CA ARG A 481 -16.33 -12.50 3.98
C ARG A 481 -17.33 -12.53 5.12
N TYR A 482 -16.96 -12.03 6.30
CA TYR A 482 -17.73 -12.10 7.53
C TYR A 482 -18.18 -10.71 7.91
N GLU A 483 -19.37 -10.65 8.52
CA GLU A 483 -20.08 -9.41 8.87
C GLU A 483 -20.70 -9.53 10.25
N VAL A 484 -21.06 -8.38 10.85
CA VAL A 484 -21.85 -8.33 12.06
C VAL A 484 -23.23 -8.97 11.82
N ASN A 485 -23.59 -9.92 12.67
CA ASN A 485 -24.87 -10.59 12.59
C ASN A 485 -25.99 -9.71 13.19
N ASN A 486 -26.88 -9.23 12.34
CA ASN A 486 -27.98 -8.33 12.70
C ASN A 486 -28.88 -8.87 13.80
N ARG A 487 -28.93 -10.20 14.03
CA ARG A 487 -29.69 -10.81 15.11
C ARG A 487 -29.31 -10.31 16.51
N TYR A 488 -28.05 -9.93 16.70
CA TYR A 488 -27.51 -9.51 17.99
C TYR A 488 -27.32 -7.99 18.09
N ARG A 489 -27.58 -7.25 17.01
CA ARG A 489 -27.32 -5.81 16.91
C ARG A 489 -28.04 -5.01 17.97
N ASP A 490 -29.35 -5.25 18.16
CA ASP A 490 -30.14 -4.51 19.15
C ASP A 490 -29.66 -4.77 20.59
N GLN A 491 -29.38 -6.03 20.94
CA GLN A 491 -28.88 -6.38 22.28
C GLN A 491 -27.51 -5.74 22.59
N ILE A 492 -26.62 -5.70 21.61
CA ILE A 492 -25.30 -5.09 21.76
C ILE A 492 -25.44 -3.56 21.84
N ALA A 493 -26.35 -2.96 21.06
CA ALA A 493 -26.63 -1.53 21.10
C ALA A 493 -27.24 -1.09 22.43
N GLU A 494 -28.16 -1.88 23.01
CA GLU A 494 -28.75 -1.64 24.35
C GLU A 494 -27.68 -1.65 25.45
N ALA A 495 -26.59 -2.39 25.26
CA ALA A 495 -25.44 -2.39 26.16
C ALA A 495 -24.53 -1.15 26.00
N GLY A 496 -24.70 -0.35 24.93
CA GLY A 496 -24.03 0.94 24.74
C GLY A 496 -23.06 1.05 23.56
N LEU A 497 -22.82 -0.02 22.77
CA LEU A 497 -22.05 0.08 21.52
C LEU A 497 -22.91 0.72 20.44
N VAL A 498 -22.42 1.79 19.83
CA VAL A 498 -23.13 2.49 18.77
C VAL A 498 -22.75 1.90 17.40
N PHE A 499 -23.74 1.48 16.64
CA PHE A 499 -23.59 1.10 15.23
C PHE A 499 -23.76 2.37 14.38
N SER A 500 -22.67 3.09 14.21
CA SER A 500 -22.67 4.45 13.67
C SER A 500 -22.58 4.54 12.16
N GLY A 501 -22.39 3.43 11.46
CA GLY A 501 -22.40 3.39 10.00
C GLY A 501 -22.94 2.07 9.49
N THR A 502 -23.71 2.14 8.39
CA THR A 502 -24.26 0.98 7.69
C THR A 502 -24.12 1.13 6.18
N SER A 503 -24.26 0.02 5.44
CA SER A 503 -24.55 0.10 4.01
C SER A 503 -25.79 0.97 3.77
N PRO A 504 -25.96 1.61 2.59
CA PRO A 504 -27.10 2.52 2.35
C PRO A 504 -28.49 1.90 2.54
N ASN A 505 -28.62 0.58 2.36
CA ASN A 505 -29.86 -0.18 2.63
C ASN A 505 -30.03 -0.56 4.11
N GLY A 506 -29.03 -0.31 4.98
CA GLY A 506 -29.06 -0.59 6.41
C GLY A 506 -28.72 -2.04 6.81
N ASP A 507 -28.45 -2.92 5.84
CA ASP A 507 -28.31 -4.36 6.08
C ASP A 507 -26.94 -4.74 6.68
N LEU A 508 -25.87 -4.05 6.27
CA LEU A 508 -24.52 -4.35 6.71
C LEU A 508 -23.99 -3.27 7.66
N VAL A 509 -23.30 -3.68 8.70
CA VAL A 509 -22.66 -2.78 9.66
C VAL A 509 -21.28 -2.40 9.14
N GLU A 510 -21.06 -1.10 8.94
CA GLU A 510 -19.79 -0.55 8.43
C GLU A 510 -18.94 0.10 9.53
N PHE A 511 -19.59 0.66 10.59
CA PHE A 511 -18.90 1.32 11.70
C PHE A 511 -19.53 0.97 13.04
N VAL A 512 -18.66 0.83 14.05
CA VAL A 512 -19.05 0.78 15.46
C VAL A 512 -18.19 1.75 16.26
N GLU A 513 -18.76 2.33 17.32
CA GLU A 513 -18.03 3.29 18.16
C GLU A 513 -18.60 3.35 19.59
N LEU A 514 -17.85 3.95 20.50
CA LEU A 514 -18.36 4.42 21.78
C LEU A 514 -18.52 5.95 21.76
N PRO A 515 -19.58 6.49 22.39
CA PRO A 515 -19.75 7.93 22.53
C PRO A 515 -18.54 8.60 23.19
N ARG A 516 -18.19 9.84 22.79
CA ARG A 516 -17.05 10.58 23.36
C ARG A 516 -17.11 10.76 24.86
N GLU A 517 -18.31 10.82 25.44
CA GLU A 517 -18.51 10.91 26.89
C GLU A 517 -18.08 9.61 27.61
N VAL A 518 -18.14 8.49 26.92
CA VAL A 518 -17.72 7.17 27.42
C VAL A 518 -16.26 6.93 27.15
N HIS A 519 -15.80 7.22 25.93
CA HIS A 519 -14.41 6.97 25.52
C HIS A 519 -13.92 8.06 24.56
N PRO A 520 -12.69 8.63 24.74
CA PRO A 520 -12.22 9.77 23.93
C PRO A 520 -12.15 9.46 22.44
N TYR A 521 -11.74 8.25 22.08
CA TYR A 521 -11.69 7.76 20.69
C TYR A 521 -11.71 6.23 20.69
N TYR A 522 -12.86 5.63 20.41
CA TYR A 522 -13.03 4.18 20.30
C TYR A 522 -13.95 3.91 19.10
N ILE A 523 -13.35 3.64 17.96
CA ILE A 523 -14.06 3.51 16.68
C ILE A 523 -13.47 2.38 15.85
N ALA A 524 -14.31 1.69 15.11
CA ALA A 524 -13.85 0.71 14.14
C ALA A 524 -14.70 0.72 12.87
N THR A 525 -14.08 0.30 11.78
CA THR A 525 -14.72 0.12 10.47
C THR A 525 -14.52 -1.29 9.94
N GLN A 526 -15.52 -1.82 9.22
CA GLN A 526 -15.41 -3.08 8.49
C GLN A 526 -14.51 -2.95 7.25
N ALA A 527 -14.33 -1.74 6.77
CA ALA A 527 -13.51 -1.40 5.63
C ALA A 527 -12.00 -1.41 5.93
N HIS A 528 -11.22 -1.10 4.89
CA HIS A 528 -9.77 -0.93 4.90
C HIS A 528 -9.38 0.51 4.52
N PRO A 529 -9.62 1.51 5.41
CA PRO A 529 -9.34 2.92 5.14
C PRO A 529 -7.85 3.22 4.94
N GLU A 530 -6.96 2.34 5.44
CA GLU A 530 -5.51 2.42 5.21
C GLU A 530 -5.15 2.42 3.72
N LEU A 531 -5.94 1.75 2.88
CA LEU A 531 -5.72 1.68 1.44
C LEU A 531 -6.03 3.00 0.73
N ARG A 532 -6.80 3.90 1.35
CA ARG A 532 -7.15 5.23 0.82
C ARG A 532 -6.36 6.38 1.45
N SER A 533 -5.55 6.10 2.46
CA SER A 533 -4.69 7.11 3.08
C SER A 533 -3.56 7.54 2.14
N ARG A 534 -3.26 8.84 2.13
CA ARG A 534 -2.16 9.44 1.38
C ARG A 534 -1.26 10.23 2.35
N PRO A 535 0.05 10.31 2.12
CA PRO A 535 0.96 11.01 3.03
C PRO A 535 0.64 12.50 3.16
N ASN A 536 0.18 13.11 2.07
CA ASN A 536 -0.23 14.52 1.99
C ASN A 536 -1.72 14.75 2.25
N ARG A 537 -2.52 13.69 2.35
CA ARG A 537 -3.96 13.70 2.61
C ARG A 537 -4.33 12.50 3.49
N ALA A 538 -3.93 12.60 4.76
CA ALA A 538 -4.17 11.54 5.75
C ALA A 538 -5.65 11.17 5.85
N HIS A 539 -5.94 9.87 5.87
CA HIS A 539 -7.30 9.39 6.06
C HIS A 539 -7.88 9.86 7.40
N PRO A 540 -9.15 10.31 7.45
CA PRO A 540 -9.76 10.92 8.64
C PRO A 540 -9.65 10.07 9.91
N LEU A 541 -9.87 8.76 9.83
CA LEU A 541 -9.80 7.86 11.01
C LEU A 541 -8.39 7.81 11.61
N PHE A 542 -7.34 7.77 10.79
CA PHE A 542 -5.96 7.74 11.28
C PHE A 542 -5.53 9.11 11.81
N ARG A 543 -5.96 10.19 11.16
CA ARG A 543 -5.75 11.55 11.66
C ARG A 543 -6.40 11.74 13.03
N GLY A 544 -7.65 11.25 13.19
CA GLY A 544 -8.39 11.32 14.44
C GLY A 544 -7.76 10.48 15.56
N LEU A 545 -7.27 9.27 15.25
CA LEU A 545 -6.56 8.44 16.23
C LEU A 545 -5.31 9.14 16.75
N VAL A 546 -4.48 9.70 15.85
CA VAL A 546 -3.24 10.40 16.25
C VAL A 546 -3.56 11.66 17.05
N ALA A 547 -4.59 12.42 16.68
CA ALA A 547 -5.03 13.59 17.46
C ALA A 547 -5.45 13.21 18.89
N ALA A 548 -6.28 12.17 19.05
CA ALA A 548 -6.69 11.69 20.35
C ALA A 548 -5.52 11.10 21.18
N ALA A 549 -4.57 10.43 20.51
CA ALA A 549 -3.36 9.94 21.15
C ALA A 549 -2.48 11.10 21.66
N LEU A 550 -2.38 12.20 20.91
CA LEU A 550 -1.65 13.39 21.31
C LEU A 550 -2.30 14.07 22.52
N GLU A 551 -3.62 14.22 22.54
CA GLU A 551 -4.35 14.74 23.69
C GLU A 551 -4.11 13.92 24.96
N ARG A 552 -4.11 12.57 24.83
CA ARG A 552 -3.79 11.67 25.93
C ARG A 552 -2.35 11.81 26.41
N HIS A 553 -1.39 11.89 25.48
CA HIS A 553 0.03 12.09 25.77
C HIS A 553 0.27 13.35 26.61
N ASP A 554 -0.29 14.48 26.17
CA ASP A 554 -0.15 15.78 26.82
C ASP A 554 -0.79 15.78 28.23
N ALA A 555 -1.98 15.17 28.37
CA ALA A 555 -2.63 15.02 29.66
C ALA A 555 -1.78 14.17 30.63
N THR A 556 -1.21 13.07 30.19
CA THR A 556 -0.36 12.20 31.02
C THR A 556 0.92 12.91 31.45
N LYS A 557 1.52 13.71 30.59
CA LYS A 557 2.72 14.50 30.86
C LYS A 557 2.47 15.57 31.92
N LEU A 558 1.36 16.30 31.80
CA LEU A 558 0.93 17.29 32.80
C LEU A 558 0.68 16.68 34.18
N PHE A 559 0.10 15.49 34.25
CA PHE A 559 -0.09 14.77 35.52
C PHE A 559 1.25 14.35 36.16
N ALA A 560 2.22 13.91 35.37
CA ALA A 560 3.54 13.52 35.85
C ALA A 560 4.34 14.73 36.36
N GLU A 561 4.29 15.87 35.70
CA GLU A 561 4.95 17.12 36.12
C GLU A 561 4.34 17.68 37.40
N ASN A 562 3.02 17.75 37.49
CA ASN A 562 2.33 18.23 38.70
C ASN A 562 2.49 17.27 39.89
N GLY A 563 2.57 15.95 39.65
CA GLY A 563 2.86 14.94 40.68
C GLY A 563 4.28 15.02 41.22
N ALA A 564 5.25 15.42 40.40
CA ALA A 564 6.65 15.61 40.80
C ALA A 564 6.84 16.89 41.63
N GLU A 565 6.09 17.96 41.36
CA GLU A 565 6.14 19.19 42.18
C GLU A 565 5.57 19.00 43.60
N SER A 566 4.60 18.07 43.76
CA SER A 566 4.02 17.79 45.09
C SER A 566 4.94 16.95 46.01
N VAL A 567 5.94 16.26 45.45
CA VAL A 567 6.90 15.43 46.23
C VAL A 567 8.16 16.23 46.66
N VAL A 568 8.38 17.41 46.10
CA VAL A 568 9.53 18.28 46.45
C VAL A 568 9.16 19.35 47.49
N ALA A 569 7.89 19.42 47.90
CA ALA A 569 7.37 20.43 48.83
C ALA A 569 7.11 19.92 50.28
N ASP A 570 7.59 18.71 50.67
CA ASP A 570 7.54 18.19 52.04
C ASP A 570 8.95 17.98 52.65
#